data_d33e02ef33cfeae989ec5f03a1ba253c
#
_entry.id   d33e02ef33cfeae989ec5f03a1ba253c
#
_cell.length_a   1.000
_cell.length_b   1.000
_cell.length_c   1.000
_cell.angle_alpha   90.00
_cell.angle_beta   90.00
_cell.angle_gamma   90.00
#
_symmetry.space_group_name_H-M   'P 1'
#
loop_
_entity.id
_entity.type
_entity.pdbx_description
1 polymer ?
#
loop_
_entity_poly.entity_id
_entity_poly.type
_entity_poly.pdbx_seq_one_letter_code
_entity_poly.pdbx_strand_id
1 'polypeptide(L)'
;VARDPGSRGKITVRANDKSIDPVGACVGMRGSRVQAIVNELQGEKIDIVNWSEVKSIYVKNAIAPAQVAKVNEFDDANRVEVVLPEDQLSIAIGRRGQNVKLASILTGLEIDILTEKEDAERRQEEFKQVTGLFAEKLDLEDMIAQLLAVEGYNSIEKIANATINDIEKIEGFDGELAAEIYARASQFMENEKAELEKLIQQSSLDDYIKGIKELDNKMLSTLIDNKILTRQDLADLATDELVGKEGILQKRIEKSVAEK
;
A
#
# COMPACT_ATOMS: atom_id res chain seq x y z
N VAL A 1 -21.45 -9.12 6.18
CA VAL A 1 -21.90 -10.18 5.27
C VAL A 1 -21.60 -9.77 3.84
N ALA A 2 -20.92 -10.64 3.10
CA ALA A 2 -20.70 -10.51 1.65
C ALA A 2 -21.40 -11.67 0.94
N ARG A 3 -22.17 -11.38 -0.11
CA ARG A 3 -23.01 -12.39 -0.77
C ARG A 3 -22.98 -12.25 -2.28
N ASP A 4 -22.87 -13.38 -2.96
CA ASP A 4 -23.11 -13.57 -4.39
C ASP A 4 -24.37 -14.45 -4.50
N PRO A 5 -25.56 -13.84 -4.70
CA PRO A 5 -26.84 -14.52 -4.61
C PRO A 5 -26.95 -15.74 -5.53
N GLY A 6 -27.44 -16.85 -5.01
CA GLY A 6 -27.58 -18.11 -5.73
C GLY A 6 -26.27 -18.92 -5.88
N SER A 7 -25.15 -18.43 -5.35
CA SER A 7 -23.83 -19.05 -5.47
C SER A 7 -23.15 -19.25 -4.12
N ARG A 8 -22.69 -18.17 -3.48
CA ARG A 8 -21.91 -18.23 -2.25
C ARG A 8 -22.04 -16.98 -1.41
N GLY A 9 -22.00 -17.12 -0.08
CA GLY A 9 -21.89 -16.04 0.86
C GLY A 9 -20.74 -16.24 1.85
N LYS A 10 -20.13 -15.13 2.32
CA LYS A 10 -19.23 -15.11 3.47
C LYS A 10 -19.87 -14.31 4.58
N ILE A 11 -19.88 -14.85 5.78
CA ILE A 11 -20.38 -14.17 6.97
C ILE A 11 -19.30 -14.10 8.03
N THR A 12 -19.18 -12.94 8.67
CA THR A 12 -18.27 -12.76 9.79
C THR A 12 -19.01 -12.94 11.10
N VAL A 13 -18.40 -13.69 12.00
CA VAL A 13 -18.94 -13.97 13.33
C VAL A 13 -17.91 -13.61 14.41
N ARG A 14 -18.40 -13.10 15.54
CA ARG A 14 -17.61 -12.80 16.73
C ARG A 14 -18.39 -13.23 17.97
N ALA A 15 -17.71 -13.86 18.92
CA ALA A 15 -18.29 -14.15 20.23
C ALA A 15 -18.09 -12.96 21.18
N ASN A 16 -19.11 -12.63 21.96
CA ASN A 16 -18.99 -11.65 23.05
C ASN A 16 -18.25 -12.25 24.25
N ASP A 17 -18.41 -13.56 24.45
CA ASP A 17 -17.70 -14.33 25.48
C ASP A 17 -16.51 -15.07 24.82
N LYS A 18 -15.30 -14.81 25.33
CA LYS A 18 -14.06 -15.40 24.82
C LYS A 18 -13.97 -16.93 24.99
N SER A 19 -14.81 -17.53 25.84
CA SER A 19 -14.87 -18.98 26.04
C SER A 19 -15.62 -19.72 24.93
N ILE A 20 -16.34 -18.99 24.07
CA ILE A 20 -17.16 -19.55 23.00
C ILE A 20 -16.41 -19.50 21.68
N ASP A 21 -16.29 -20.63 21.00
CA ASP A 21 -15.89 -20.68 19.59
C ASP A 21 -17.03 -20.18 18.70
N PRO A 22 -16.95 -18.99 18.12
CA PRO A 22 -18.05 -18.41 17.34
C PRO A 22 -18.32 -19.17 16.05
N VAL A 23 -17.28 -19.71 15.41
CA VAL A 23 -17.41 -20.48 14.15
C VAL A 23 -18.07 -21.82 14.43
N GLY A 24 -17.55 -22.57 15.41
CA GLY A 24 -18.13 -23.85 15.82
C GLY A 24 -19.58 -23.73 16.27
N ALA A 25 -19.93 -22.66 17.01
CA ALA A 25 -21.30 -22.39 17.45
C ALA A 25 -22.25 -22.16 16.26
N CYS A 26 -21.81 -21.47 15.22
CA CYS A 26 -22.60 -21.22 14.00
C CYS A 26 -22.68 -22.45 13.08
N VAL A 27 -21.60 -23.19 12.95
CA VAL A 27 -21.56 -24.44 12.15
C VAL A 27 -22.50 -25.50 12.75
N GLY A 28 -22.45 -25.65 14.08
CA GLY A 28 -23.20 -26.64 14.81
C GLY A 28 -22.65 -28.07 14.66
N MET A 29 -23.26 -29.03 15.38
CA MET A 29 -22.81 -30.42 15.34
C MET A 29 -22.86 -30.97 13.90
N ARG A 30 -21.71 -31.42 13.38
CA ARG A 30 -21.55 -31.96 12.02
C ARG A 30 -22.11 -31.03 10.93
N GLY A 31 -22.08 -29.71 11.15
CA GLY A 31 -22.56 -28.74 10.18
C GLY A 31 -24.08 -28.57 10.12
N SER A 32 -24.84 -29.11 11.08
CA SER A 32 -26.30 -29.12 11.03
C SER A 32 -26.94 -27.74 10.95
N ARG A 33 -26.37 -26.74 11.65
CA ARG A 33 -26.91 -25.36 11.64
C ARG A 33 -26.64 -24.67 10.33
N VAL A 34 -25.39 -24.70 9.86
CA VAL A 34 -25.04 -24.07 8.57
C VAL A 34 -25.76 -24.73 7.42
N GLN A 35 -25.96 -26.09 7.44
CA GLN A 35 -26.68 -26.80 6.43
C GLN A 35 -28.16 -26.43 6.36
N ALA A 36 -28.79 -26.14 7.51
CA ALA A 36 -30.16 -25.67 7.53
C ALA A 36 -30.31 -24.33 6.79
N ILE A 37 -29.33 -23.40 6.98
CA ILE A 37 -29.32 -22.10 6.29
C ILE A 37 -29.02 -22.29 4.78
N VAL A 38 -28.08 -23.17 4.44
CA VAL A 38 -27.80 -23.53 3.02
C VAL A 38 -29.02 -24.02 2.31
N ASN A 39 -29.82 -24.89 2.97
CA ASN A 39 -31.06 -25.41 2.41
C ASN A 39 -32.13 -24.32 2.25
N GLU A 40 -32.27 -23.41 3.22
CA GLU A 40 -33.15 -22.25 3.14
C GLU A 40 -32.79 -21.31 2.00
N LEU A 41 -31.50 -21.16 1.73
CA LEU A 41 -30.96 -20.38 0.63
C LEU A 41 -30.82 -21.15 -0.68
N GLN A 42 -31.55 -22.26 -0.82
CA GLN A 42 -31.63 -23.06 -2.05
C GLN A 42 -30.27 -23.58 -2.54
N GLY A 43 -29.38 -23.94 -1.61
CA GLY A 43 -28.08 -24.53 -1.92
C GLY A 43 -26.92 -23.53 -2.03
N GLU A 44 -27.14 -22.28 -1.70
CA GLU A 44 -26.09 -21.27 -1.64
C GLU A 44 -25.07 -21.62 -0.56
N LYS A 45 -23.79 -21.73 -0.93
CA LYS A 45 -22.71 -22.09 0.00
C LYS A 45 -22.40 -20.95 0.96
N ILE A 46 -22.16 -21.26 2.22
CA ILE A 46 -21.84 -20.27 3.26
C ILE A 46 -20.50 -20.56 3.89
N ASP A 47 -19.60 -19.59 3.81
CA ASP A 47 -18.34 -19.57 4.54
C ASP A 47 -18.49 -18.73 5.82
N ILE A 48 -18.19 -19.33 6.96
CA ILE A 48 -18.23 -18.66 8.26
C ILE A 48 -16.82 -18.24 8.62
N VAL A 49 -16.60 -16.93 8.75
CA VAL A 49 -15.30 -16.29 8.96
C VAL A 49 -15.22 -15.77 10.38
N ASN A 50 -14.18 -16.13 11.12
CA ASN A 50 -13.93 -15.58 12.44
C ASN A 50 -13.45 -14.12 12.31
N TRP A 51 -14.14 -13.21 12.98
CA TRP A 51 -13.73 -11.81 13.01
C TRP A 51 -12.46 -11.61 13.84
N SER A 52 -11.63 -10.68 13.42
CA SER A 52 -10.48 -10.22 14.20
C SER A 52 -10.36 -8.71 14.13
N GLU A 53 -9.90 -8.10 15.22
CA GLU A 53 -9.58 -6.68 15.27
C GLU A 53 -8.30 -6.35 14.50
N VAL A 54 -7.39 -7.33 14.40
CA VAL A 54 -6.15 -7.23 13.62
C VAL A 54 -6.49 -7.48 12.16
N LYS A 55 -6.27 -6.48 11.29
CA LYS A 55 -6.62 -6.51 9.86
C LYS A 55 -6.02 -7.72 9.15
N SER A 56 -4.71 -7.98 9.32
CA SER A 56 -4.01 -9.09 8.69
C SER A 56 -4.60 -10.45 9.05
N ILE A 57 -4.99 -10.66 10.31
CA ILE A 57 -5.64 -11.89 10.75
C ILE A 57 -7.04 -12.00 10.15
N TYR A 58 -7.79 -10.90 10.11
CA TYR A 58 -9.13 -10.90 9.56
C TYR A 58 -9.13 -11.21 8.06
N VAL A 59 -8.23 -10.59 7.29
CA VAL A 59 -8.05 -10.87 5.86
C VAL A 59 -7.64 -12.33 5.63
N LYS A 60 -6.71 -12.86 6.43
CA LYS A 60 -6.29 -14.26 6.36
C LYS A 60 -7.47 -15.21 6.59
N ASN A 61 -8.33 -14.91 7.56
CA ASN A 61 -9.55 -15.70 7.80
C ASN A 61 -10.55 -15.57 6.65
N ALA A 62 -10.69 -14.37 6.06
CA ALA A 62 -11.65 -14.11 4.99
C ALA A 62 -11.27 -14.78 3.65
N ILE A 63 -9.97 -14.96 3.38
CA ILE A 63 -9.45 -15.62 2.17
C ILE A 63 -9.54 -17.15 2.25
N ALA A 64 -9.76 -17.71 3.44
CA ALA A 64 -9.89 -19.14 3.58
C ALA A 64 -10.82 -19.73 2.49
N PRO A 65 -10.53 -20.96 1.99
CA PRO A 65 -9.59 -21.96 2.54
C PRO A 65 -8.14 -21.83 2.07
N ALA A 66 -7.77 -20.80 1.30
CA ALA A 66 -6.40 -20.62 0.85
C ALA A 66 -5.45 -20.38 2.04
N GLN A 67 -4.26 -20.97 1.95
CA GLN A 67 -3.21 -20.78 2.94
C GLN A 67 -2.41 -19.51 2.60
N VAL A 68 -2.37 -18.56 3.54
CA VAL A 68 -1.69 -17.29 3.39
C VAL A 68 -0.37 -17.32 4.14
N ALA A 69 0.73 -17.03 3.44
CA ALA A 69 2.06 -16.93 4.03
C ALA A 69 2.21 -15.61 4.81
N LYS A 70 1.86 -14.49 4.17
CA LYS A 70 2.03 -13.14 4.72
C LYS A 70 0.91 -12.22 4.27
N VAL A 71 0.57 -11.22 5.09
CA VAL A 71 -0.29 -10.08 4.71
C VAL A 71 0.50 -8.81 4.95
N ASN A 72 0.69 -8.01 3.91
CA ASN A 72 1.28 -6.68 3.98
C ASN A 72 0.15 -5.66 4.11
N GLU A 73 0.20 -4.85 5.16
CA GLU A 73 -0.75 -3.77 5.40
C GLU A 73 -0.13 -2.44 4.94
N PHE A 74 -0.93 -1.57 4.32
CA PHE A 74 -0.52 -0.22 3.94
C PHE A 74 -1.32 0.76 4.78
N ASP A 75 -0.63 1.58 5.57
CA ASP A 75 -1.24 2.46 6.57
C ASP A 75 -2.17 3.52 5.95
N ASP A 76 -1.84 4.01 4.76
CA ASP A 76 -2.54 5.11 4.09
C ASP A 76 -3.64 4.66 3.11
N ALA A 77 -3.86 3.35 2.97
CA ALA A 77 -4.83 2.83 2.02
C ALA A 77 -5.70 1.73 2.66
N ASN A 78 -6.99 1.71 2.32
CA ASN A 78 -7.86 0.56 2.58
C ASN A 78 -7.47 -0.65 1.71
N ARG A 79 -6.16 -0.89 1.57
CA ARG A 79 -5.55 -1.89 0.71
C ARG A 79 -4.63 -2.80 1.52
N VAL A 80 -4.67 -4.08 1.20
CA VAL A 80 -3.77 -5.09 1.75
C VAL A 80 -3.28 -6.00 0.63
N GLU A 81 -2.05 -6.44 0.75
CA GLU A 81 -1.50 -7.47 -0.13
C GLU A 81 -1.40 -8.79 0.61
N VAL A 82 -1.95 -9.82 0.00
CA VAL A 82 -1.92 -11.19 0.52
C VAL A 82 -0.90 -11.97 -0.28
N VAL A 83 0.18 -12.38 0.37
CA VAL A 83 1.24 -13.20 -0.22
C VAL A 83 0.99 -14.66 0.13
N LEU A 84 1.02 -15.52 -0.87
CA LEU A 84 0.72 -16.94 -0.71
C LEU A 84 1.55 -17.82 -1.66
N PRO A 85 1.71 -19.12 -1.35
CA PRO A 85 2.33 -20.08 -2.25
C PRO A 85 1.59 -20.18 -3.59
N GLU A 86 2.31 -20.47 -4.67
CA GLU A 86 1.76 -20.48 -6.03
C GLU A 86 0.59 -21.49 -6.19
N ASP A 87 0.67 -22.63 -5.50
CA ASP A 87 -0.40 -23.65 -5.49
C ASP A 87 -1.70 -23.18 -4.81
N GLN A 88 -1.63 -22.14 -3.97
CA GLN A 88 -2.77 -21.54 -3.27
C GLN A 88 -3.46 -20.42 -4.07
N LEU A 89 -2.82 -19.90 -5.13
CA LEU A 89 -3.30 -18.77 -5.91
C LEU A 89 -4.72 -18.98 -6.46
N SER A 90 -4.94 -20.10 -7.11
CA SER A 90 -6.27 -20.43 -7.68
C SER A 90 -7.36 -20.57 -6.62
N ILE A 91 -7.00 -21.05 -5.42
CA ILE A 91 -7.92 -21.21 -4.29
C ILE A 91 -8.26 -19.83 -3.70
N ALA A 92 -7.25 -18.97 -3.53
CA ALA A 92 -7.41 -17.63 -2.99
C ALA A 92 -8.29 -16.74 -3.90
N ILE A 93 -8.04 -16.77 -5.20
CA ILE A 93 -8.86 -16.05 -6.19
C ILE A 93 -10.26 -16.66 -6.26
N GLY A 94 -10.34 -17.97 -6.32
CA GLY A 94 -11.59 -18.69 -6.50
C GLY A 94 -12.14 -18.59 -7.93
N ARG A 95 -13.24 -19.31 -8.19
CA ARG A 95 -13.88 -19.33 -9.51
C ARG A 95 -14.34 -17.91 -9.90
N ARG A 96 -13.83 -17.39 -11.02
CA ARG A 96 -14.12 -16.02 -11.52
C ARG A 96 -13.84 -14.91 -10.50
N GLY A 97 -12.84 -15.10 -9.65
CA GLY A 97 -12.52 -14.11 -8.61
C GLY A 97 -13.49 -14.06 -7.42
N GLN A 98 -14.40 -15.03 -7.30
CA GLN A 98 -15.48 -15.00 -6.30
C GLN A 98 -14.94 -14.97 -4.86
N ASN A 99 -13.89 -15.75 -4.54
CA ASN A 99 -13.40 -15.84 -3.17
C ASN A 99 -12.77 -14.53 -2.71
N VAL A 100 -11.85 -13.97 -3.50
CA VAL A 100 -11.20 -12.68 -3.18
C VAL A 100 -12.20 -11.53 -3.17
N LYS A 101 -13.15 -11.50 -4.13
CA LYS A 101 -14.19 -10.46 -4.19
C LYS A 101 -15.08 -10.48 -2.95
N LEU A 102 -15.54 -11.65 -2.52
CA LEU A 102 -16.33 -11.77 -1.29
C LEU A 102 -15.52 -11.43 -0.04
N ALA A 103 -14.24 -11.80 0.00
CA ALA A 103 -13.35 -11.40 1.10
C ALA A 103 -13.15 -9.89 1.16
N SER A 104 -12.94 -9.23 0.02
CA SER A 104 -12.82 -7.78 -0.07
C SER A 104 -14.10 -7.06 0.41
N ILE A 105 -15.27 -7.47 -0.06
CA ILE A 105 -16.56 -6.90 0.40
C ILE A 105 -16.76 -7.14 1.90
N LEU A 106 -16.39 -8.33 2.40
CA LEU A 106 -16.58 -8.69 3.81
C LEU A 106 -15.71 -7.87 4.75
N THR A 107 -14.47 -7.63 4.36
CA THR A 107 -13.47 -6.89 5.16
C THR A 107 -13.55 -5.39 4.97
N GLY A 108 -14.12 -4.92 3.86
CA GLY A 108 -14.10 -3.51 3.45
C GLY A 108 -12.73 -3.05 2.94
N LEU A 109 -11.82 -4.00 2.65
CA LEU A 109 -10.45 -3.74 2.19
C LEU A 109 -10.30 -4.15 0.74
N GLU A 110 -9.49 -3.43 0.00
CA GLU A 110 -8.99 -3.85 -1.30
C GLU A 110 -7.90 -4.91 -1.09
N ILE A 111 -8.11 -6.12 -1.63
CA ILE A 111 -7.20 -7.25 -1.43
C ILE A 111 -6.51 -7.57 -2.74
N ASP A 112 -5.21 -7.32 -2.80
CA ASP A 112 -4.35 -7.77 -3.88
C ASP A 112 -3.69 -9.10 -3.51
N ILE A 113 -3.62 -10.02 -4.46
CA ILE A 113 -3.03 -11.33 -4.24
C ILE A 113 -1.74 -11.43 -5.04
N LEU A 114 -0.67 -11.83 -4.36
CA LEU A 114 0.66 -12.05 -4.92
C LEU A 114 1.15 -13.44 -4.55
N THR A 115 1.89 -14.06 -5.44
CA THR A 115 2.66 -15.25 -5.10
C THR A 115 3.93 -14.86 -4.32
N GLU A 116 4.48 -15.81 -3.53
CA GLU A 116 5.77 -15.61 -2.85
C GLU A 116 6.89 -15.26 -3.84
N LYS A 117 6.81 -15.79 -5.05
CA LYS A 117 7.77 -15.52 -6.14
C LYS A 117 7.65 -14.07 -6.63
N GLU A 118 6.44 -13.62 -6.93
CA GLU A 118 6.19 -12.23 -7.37
C GLU A 118 6.58 -11.22 -6.27
N ASP A 119 6.28 -11.51 -5.00
CA ASP A 119 6.70 -10.65 -3.88
C ASP A 119 8.23 -10.62 -3.72
N ALA A 120 8.91 -11.75 -3.91
CA ALA A 120 10.38 -11.80 -3.88
C ALA A 120 11.02 -11.07 -5.05
N GLU A 121 10.51 -11.24 -6.27
CA GLU A 121 10.97 -10.53 -7.47
C GLU A 121 10.78 -9.02 -7.34
N ARG A 122 9.61 -8.58 -6.86
CA ARG A 122 9.33 -7.16 -6.60
C ARG A 122 10.30 -6.58 -5.57
N ARG A 123 10.49 -7.24 -4.43
CA ARG A 123 11.44 -6.77 -3.39
C ARG A 123 12.88 -6.72 -3.91
N GLN A 124 13.26 -7.66 -4.74
CA GLN A 124 14.60 -7.64 -5.36
C GLN A 124 14.75 -6.47 -6.32
N GLU A 125 13.71 -6.17 -7.09
CA GLU A 125 13.73 -5.02 -8.01
C GLU A 125 13.73 -3.70 -7.25
N GLU A 126 12.87 -3.55 -6.22
CA GLU A 126 12.86 -2.37 -5.34
C GLU A 126 14.24 -2.17 -4.68
N PHE A 127 14.86 -3.25 -4.20
CA PHE A 127 16.20 -3.19 -3.62
C PHE A 127 17.24 -2.70 -4.62
N LYS A 128 17.23 -3.21 -5.86
CA LYS A 128 18.14 -2.77 -6.93
C LYS A 128 17.93 -1.30 -7.29
N GLN A 129 16.67 -0.86 -7.36
CA GLN A 129 16.34 0.53 -7.67
C GLN A 129 16.85 1.46 -6.56
N VAL A 130 16.62 1.11 -5.30
CA VAL A 130 17.08 1.90 -4.16
C VAL A 130 18.61 1.95 -4.09
N THR A 131 19.29 0.82 -4.23
CA THR A 131 20.76 0.78 -4.20
C THR A 131 21.37 1.52 -5.39
N GLY A 132 20.79 1.38 -6.58
CA GLY A 132 21.19 2.14 -7.76
C GLY A 132 20.99 3.65 -7.60
N LEU A 133 19.86 4.05 -6.99
CA LEU A 133 19.59 5.46 -6.67
C LEU A 133 20.66 6.04 -5.72
N PHE A 134 21.01 5.30 -4.67
CA PHE A 134 22.03 5.76 -3.72
C PHE A 134 23.42 5.84 -4.34
N ALA A 135 23.81 4.84 -5.14
CA ALA A 135 25.08 4.84 -5.86
C ALA A 135 25.17 6.02 -6.85
N GLU A 136 24.12 6.24 -7.65
CA GLU A 136 24.12 7.29 -8.69
C GLU A 136 23.98 8.69 -8.10
N LYS A 137 23.05 8.90 -7.17
CA LYS A 137 22.71 10.26 -6.69
C LYS A 137 23.54 10.73 -5.53
N LEU A 138 24.02 9.81 -4.69
CA LEU A 138 24.86 10.13 -3.53
C LEU A 138 26.33 9.76 -3.76
N ASP A 139 26.69 9.24 -4.93
CA ASP A 139 28.06 8.80 -5.27
C ASP A 139 28.61 7.83 -4.19
N LEU A 140 27.79 6.84 -3.82
CA LEU A 140 28.16 5.85 -2.81
C LEU A 140 28.64 4.55 -3.50
N GLU A 141 29.60 3.89 -2.85
CA GLU A 141 29.98 2.53 -3.27
C GLU A 141 28.81 1.55 -3.12
N ASP A 142 28.71 0.59 -4.03
CA ASP A 142 27.61 -0.38 -4.05
C ASP A 142 27.38 -1.08 -2.71
N MET A 143 28.47 -1.40 -1.99
CA MET A 143 28.38 -2.05 -0.70
C MET A 143 27.70 -1.16 0.35
N ILE A 144 28.05 0.12 0.39
CA ILE A 144 27.46 1.12 1.31
C ILE A 144 25.99 1.31 0.99
N ALA A 145 25.64 1.44 -0.30
CA ALA A 145 24.27 1.58 -0.77
C ALA A 145 23.41 0.36 -0.38
N GLN A 146 23.97 -0.85 -0.49
CA GLN A 146 23.30 -2.09 -0.08
C GLN A 146 23.06 -2.15 1.42
N LEU A 147 24.06 -1.80 2.25
CA LEU A 147 23.93 -1.79 3.70
C LEU A 147 22.84 -0.81 4.15
N LEU A 148 22.79 0.42 3.59
CA LEU A 148 21.73 1.38 3.84
C LEU A 148 20.34 0.80 3.49
N ALA A 149 20.22 0.16 2.33
CA ALA A 149 18.95 -0.44 1.91
C ALA A 149 18.51 -1.60 2.82
N VAL A 150 19.44 -2.44 3.28
CA VAL A 150 19.17 -3.55 4.23
C VAL A 150 18.69 -3.02 5.58
N GLU A 151 19.27 -1.92 6.07
CA GLU A 151 18.88 -1.25 7.32
C GLU A 151 17.56 -0.45 7.19
N GLY A 152 16.92 -0.54 6.01
CA GLY A 152 15.58 0.01 5.78
C GLY A 152 15.55 1.46 5.33
N TYR A 153 16.69 2.03 4.91
CA TYR A 153 16.70 3.29 4.17
C TYR A 153 16.28 3.03 2.74
N ASN A 154 15.08 3.44 2.38
CA ASN A 154 14.49 3.21 1.06
C ASN A 154 14.36 4.47 0.19
N SER A 155 14.83 5.60 0.68
CA SER A 155 14.87 6.88 -0.05
C SER A 155 15.98 7.79 0.50
N ILE A 156 16.46 8.71 -0.34
CA ILE A 156 17.44 9.74 0.05
C ILE A 156 16.85 10.66 1.11
N GLU A 157 15.57 10.97 1.01
CA GLU A 157 14.85 11.78 2.00
C GLU A 157 14.90 11.15 3.41
N LYS A 158 14.78 9.83 3.50
CA LYS A 158 14.84 9.10 4.77
C LYS A 158 16.24 9.18 5.39
N ILE A 159 17.28 9.16 4.56
CA ILE A 159 18.68 9.37 5.02
C ILE A 159 18.88 10.82 5.50
N ALA A 160 18.40 11.80 4.74
CA ALA A 160 18.50 13.22 5.08
C ALA A 160 17.70 13.60 6.35
N ASN A 161 16.63 12.87 6.66
CA ASN A 161 15.83 13.06 7.88
C ASN A 161 16.33 12.24 9.07
N ALA A 162 17.28 11.32 8.88
CA ALA A 162 17.90 10.55 9.97
C ALA A 162 18.90 11.42 10.75
N THR A 163 19.31 10.93 11.93
CA THR A 163 20.45 11.51 12.63
C THR A 163 21.75 10.81 12.23
N ILE A 164 22.87 11.52 12.28
CA ILE A 164 24.19 10.91 12.02
C ILE A 164 24.40 9.69 12.92
N ASN A 165 23.99 9.76 14.19
CA ASN A 165 24.10 8.65 15.14
C ASN A 165 23.26 7.42 14.73
N ASP A 166 22.15 7.59 14.02
CA ASP A 166 21.37 6.45 13.55
C ASP A 166 22.03 5.76 12.36
N ILE A 167 22.68 6.53 11.50
CA ILE A 167 23.46 6.01 10.36
C ILE A 167 24.74 5.31 10.88
N GLU A 168 25.42 5.87 11.90
CA GLU A 168 26.61 5.29 12.52
C GLU A 168 26.36 3.94 13.20
N LYS A 169 25.10 3.64 13.63
CA LYS A 169 24.73 2.35 14.21
C LYS A 169 24.75 1.19 13.21
N ILE A 170 24.79 1.49 11.93
CA ILE A 170 24.86 0.46 10.86
C ILE A 170 26.21 -0.25 10.97
N GLU A 171 26.17 -1.57 10.98
CA GLU A 171 27.38 -2.37 11.08
C GLU A 171 28.35 -2.07 9.91
N GLY A 172 29.58 -1.71 10.25
CA GLY A 172 30.60 -1.32 9.27
C GLY A 172 30.69 0.17 8.96
N PHE A 173 29.84 1.00 9.57
CA PHE A 173 29.91 2.46 9.42
C PHE A 173 30.61 3.08 10.63
N ASP A 174 31.44 4.07 10.37
CA ASP A 174 32.02 4.94 11.40
C ASP A 174 31.40 6.34 11.36
N GLY A 175 31.72 7.18 12.32
CA GLY A 175 31.15 8.51 12.43
C GLY A 175 31.54 9.43 11.27
N GLU A 176 32.69 9.22 10.62
CA GLU A 176 33.14 10.00 9.47
C GLU A 176 32.31 9.65 8.22
N LEU A 177 32.17 8.36 7.94
CA LEU A 177 31.34 7.87 6.85
C LEU A 177 29.85 8.24 7.03
N ALA A 178 29.32 8.09 8.26
CA ALA A 178 27.94 8.47 8.56
C ALA A 178 27.69 9.95 8.34
N ALA A 179 28.63 10.81 8.73
CA ALA A 179 28.55 12.25 8.51
C ALA A 179 28.63 12.60 7.01
N GLU A 180 29.48 11.90 6.24
CA GLU A 180 29.58 12.10 4.79
C GLU A 180 28.29 11.70 4.07
N ILE A 181 27.72 10.54 4.37
CA ILE A 181 26.45 10.06 3.79
C ILE A 181 25.32 11.05 4.09
N TYR A 182 25.22 11.50 5.35
CA TYR A 182 24.23 12.50 5.75
C TYR A 182 24.40 13.81 5.00
N ALA A 183 25.63 14.31 4.88
CA ALA A 183 25.92 15.55 4.18
C ALA A 183 25.56 15.47 2.69
N ARG A 184 25.91 14.37 2.02
CA ARG A 184 25.56 14.15 0.60
C ARG A 184 24.05 14.04 0.39
N ALA A 185 23.33 13.32 1.28
CA ALA A 185 21.88 13.22 1.23
C ALA A 185 21.20 14.59 1.44
N SER A 186 21.64 15.34 2.43
CA SER A 186 21.13 16.70 2.72
C SER A 186 21.37 17.65 1.56
N GLN A 187 22.58 17.64 0.99
CA GLN A 187 22.93 18.46 -0.17
C GLN A 187 22.11 18.11 -1.39
N PHE A 188 21.86 16.81 -1.63
CA PHE A 188 20.98 16.35 -2.72
C PHE A 188 19.56 16.90 -2.56
N MET A 189 18.99 16.81 -1.34
CA MET A 189 17.64 17.33 -1.05
C MET A 189 17.55 18.85 -1.22
N GLU A 190 18.58 19.59 -0.80
CA GLU A 190 18.65 21.04 -1.00
C GLU A 190 18.72 21.41 -2.49
N ASN A 191 19.53 20.69 -3.26
CA ASN A 191 19.65 20.90 -4.70
C ASN A 191 18.35 20.56 -5.42
N GLU A 192 17.72 19.42 -5.11
CA GLU A 192 16.41 19.02 -5.67
C GLU A 192 15.35 20.12 -5.40
N LYS A 193 15.29 20.60 -4.15
CA LYS A 193 14.37 21.67 -3.78
C LYS A 193 14.64 22.97 -4.57
N ALA A 194 15.90 23.36 -4.70
CA ALA A 194 16.28 24.57 -5.44
C ALA A 194 15.98 24.43 -6.96
N GLU A 195 16.15 23.25 -7.53
CA GLU A 195 15.80 22.96 -8.92
C GLU A 195 14.28 23.02 -9.14
N LEU A 196 13.49 22.40 -8.24
CA LEU A 196 12.03 22.49 -8.28
C LEU A 196 11.52 23.93 -8.15
N GLU A 197 12.09 24.72 -7.25
CA GLU A 197 11.74 26.14 -7.08
C GLU A 197 12.05 26.94 -8.35
N LYS A 198 13.20 26.72 -8.98
CA LYS A 198 13.56 27.38 -10.26
C LYS A 198 12.58 26.97 -11.37
N LEU A 199 12.26 25.68 -11.48
CA LEU A 199 11.33 25.18 -12.47
C LEU A 199 9.94 25.82 -12.30
N ILE A 200 9.44 25.92 -11.06
CA ILE A 200 8.17 26.56 -10.74
C ILE A 200 8.20 28.06 -11.09
N GLN A 201 9.30 28.76 -10.77
CA GLN A 201 9.44 30.20 -11.07
C GLN A 201 9.54 30.47 -12.57
N GLN A 202 10.22 29.62 -13.33
CA GLN A 202 10.39 29.76 -14.79
C GLN A 202 9.18 29.26 -15.58
N SER A 203 8.30 28.47 -14.95
CA SER A 203 7.09 27.97 -15.59
C SER A 203 6.04 29.07 -15.77
N SER A 204 5.15 28.87 -16.73
CA SER A 204 3.97 29.71 -16.94
C SER A 204 2.79 29.32 -16.03
N LEU A 205 3.08 28.63 -14.91
CA LEU A 205 2.06 28.21 -13.94
C LEU A 205 1.35 29.44 -13.32
N ASP A 206 0.02 29.40 -13.26
CA ASP A 206 -0.82 30.47 -12.68
C ASP A 206 -0.43 30.72 -11.20
N ASP A 207 -0.27 31.99 -10.83
CA ASP A 207 0.11 32.37 -9.47
C ASP A 207 -0.92 31.92 -8.41
N TYR A 208 -2.16 31.72 -8.80
CA TYR A 208 -3.18 31.13 -7.91
C TYR A 208 -2.83 29.69 -7.56
N ILE A 209 -2.44 28.87 -8.54
CA ILE A 209 -2.06 27.48 -8.32
C ILE A 209 -0.80 27.42 -7.42
N LYS A 210 0.20 28.30 -7.66
CA LYS A 210 1.38 28.45 -6.80
C LYS A 210 1.03 28.84 -5.36
N GLY A 211 -0.09 29.52 -5.15
CA GLY A 211 -0.55 29.99 -3.84
C GLY A 211 -1.38 28.98 -3.05
N ILE A 212 -1.72 27.83 -3.62
CA ILE A 212 -2.46 26.79 -2.93
C ILE A 212 -1.56 26.10 -1.92
N LYS A 213 -1.86 26.26 -0.62
CA LYS A 213 -1.00 25.78 0.49
C LYS A 213 -0.87 24.27 0.57
N GLU A 214 -1.86 23.57 0.07
CA GLU A 214 -1.95 22.11 0.06
C GLU A 214 -1.07 21.49 -1.05
N LEU A 215 -0.58 22.28 -2.00
CA LEU A 215 0.30 21.83 -3.08
C LEU A 215 1.76 22.08 -2.69
N ASP A 216 2.52 21.00 -2.50
CA ASP A 216 3.97 21.09 -2.33
C ASP A 216 4.70 21.29 -3.67
N ASN A 217 5.99 21.60 -3.63
CA ASN A 217 6.79 21.84 -4.84
C ASN A 217 6.84 20.61 -5.78
N LYS A 218 6.78 19.38 -5.24
CA LYS A 218 6.74 18.16 -6.05
C LYS A 218 5.43 18.01 -6.78
N MET A 219 4.31 18.37 -6.13
CA MET A 219 2.99 18.39 -6.76
C MET A 219 2.92 19.46 -7.85
N LEU A 220 3.43 20.67 -7.59
CA LEU A 220 3.48 21.75 -8.57
C LEU A 220 4.32 21.35 -9.79
N SER A 221 5.47 20.71 -9.59
CA SER A 221 6.28 20.16 -10.69
C SER A 221 5.49 19.11 -11.50
N THR A 222 4.79 18.22 -10.82
CA THR A 222 3.97 17.20 -11.49
C THR A 222 2.86 17.83 -12.34
N LEU A 223 2.23 18.92 -11.88
CA LEU A 223 1.25 19.67 -12.67
C LEU A 223 1.89 20.31 -13.92
N ILE A 224 3.08 20.88 -13.77
CA ILE A 224 3.85 21.47 -14.89
C ILE A 224 4.18 20.41 -15.94
N ASP A 225 4.68 19.25 -15.51
CA ASP A 225 5.04 18.13 -16.40
C ASP A 225 3.83 17.60 -17.19
N ASN A 226 2.63 17.64 -16.58
CA ASN A 226 1.37 17.28 -17.20
C ASN A 226 0.70 18.44 -17.96
N LYS A 227 1.38 19.60 -18.09
CA LYS A 227 0.90 20.80 -18.79
C LYS A 227 -0.39 21.41 -18.22
N ILE A 228 -0.62 21.21 -16.92
CA ILE A 228 -1.72 21.82 -16.18
C ILE A 228 -1.18 23.12 -15.61
N LEU A 229 -1.32 24.22 -16.38
CA LEU A 229 -0.65 25.48 -16.09
C LEU A 229 -1.60 26.56 -15.62
N THR A 230 -2.89 26.46 -15.95
CA THR A 230 -3.91 27.46 -15.64
C THR A 230 -5.00 26.91 -14.72
N ARG A 231 -5.74 27.82 -14.08
CA ARG A 231 -6.92 27.44 -13.28
C ARG A 231 -7.95 26.67 -14.10
N GLN A 232 -8.07 27.01 -15.41
CA GLN A 232 -9.00 26.33 -16.29
C GLN A 232 -8.56 24.88 -16.53
N ASP A 233 -7.27 24.66 -16.79
CA ASP A 233 -6.74 23.31 -16.96
C ASP A 233 -6.99 22.46 -15.71
N LEU A 234 -6.83 23.04 -14.51
CA LEU A 234 -7.09 22.36 -13.26
C LEU A 234 -8.58 22.09 -13.02
N ALA A 235 -9.45 23.05 -13.39
CA ALA A 235 -10.90 22.93 -13.24
C ALA A 235 -11.53 21.96 -14.25
N ASP A 236 -10.89 21.75 -15.40
CA ASP A 236 -11.36 20.82 -16.43
C ASP A 236 -11.05 19.34 -16.08
N LEU A 237 -10.21 19.10 -15.06
CA LEU A 237 -9.91 17.75 -14.58
C LEU A 237 -11.00 17.25 -13.62
N ALA A 238 -11.39 15.99 -13.82
CA ALA A 238 -12.22 15.33 -12.81
C ALA A 238 -11.39 15.06 -11.54
N THR A 239 -12.04 15.11 -10.37
CA THR A 239 -11.35 14.86 -9.09
C THR A 239 -10.59 13.53 -9.07
N ASP A 240 -11.13 12.48 -9.71
CA ASP A 240 -10.48 11.18 -9.79
C ASP A 240 -9.28 11.17 -10.77
N GLU A 241 -9.25 12.05 -11.76
CA GLU A 241 -8.09 12.28 -12.64
C GLU A 241 -6.97 13.02 -11.93
N LEU A 242 -7.32 13.88 -10.97
CA LEU A 242 -6.34 14.62 -10.17
C LEU A 242 -5.76 13.75 -9.03
N VAL A 243 -6.61 13.08 -8.25
CA VAL A 243 -6.22 12.40 -6.98
C VAL A 243 -6.57 10.91 -6.91
N GLY A 244 -7.06 10.31 -7.98
CA GLY A 244 -7.37 8.88 -8.07
C GLY A 244 -6.13 7.98 -8.00
N LYS A 245 -6.31 6.66 -8.06
CA LYS A 245 -5.21 5.67 -8.08
C LYS A 245 -4.22 5.92 -9.23
N GLU A 246 -4.74 6.32 -10.39
CA GLU A 246 -4.00 6.69 -11.60
C GLU A 246 -4.00 8.20 -11.80
N GLY A 247 -4.45 8.95 -10.78
CA GLY A 247 -4.51 10.40 -10.84
C GLY A 247 -3.13 11.04 -10.85
N ILE A 248 -3.04 12.23 -11.45
CA ILE A 248 -1.80 12.98 -11.65
C ILE A 248 -1.05 13.20 -10.34
N LEU A 249 -1.74 13.49 -9.24
CA LEU A 249 -1.16 13.70 -7.91
C LEU A 249 -1.16 12.44 -7.02
N GLN A 250 -1.55 11.28 -7.54
CA GLN A 250 -1.43 9.96 -6.93
C GLN A 250 -1.80 9.91 -5.44
N LYS A 251 -2.98 10.36 -5.06
CA LYS A 251 -3.46 10.39 -3.65
C LYS A 251 -2.62 11.21 -2.67
N ARG A 252 -1.75 12.08 -3.14
CA ARG A 252 -0.96 12.97 -2.26
C ARG A 252 -1.81 14.05 -1.59
N ILE A 253 -3.03 14.26 -2.05
CA ILE A 253 -4.01 15.21 -1.50
C ILE A 253 -5.29 14.45 -1.17
N GLU A 254 -5.95 14.83 -0.07
CA GLU A 254 -7.28 14.30 0.24
C GLU A 254 -8.30 14.76 -0.82
N LYS A 255 -9.21 13.86 -1.21
CA LYS A 255 -10.25 14.13 -2.20
C LYS A 255 -11.08 15.37 -1.86
N SER A 256 -11.33 15.62 -0.57
CA SER A 256 -12.04 16.80 -0.07
C SER A 256 -11.33 18.14 -0.35
N VAL A 257 -10.01 18.10 -0.59
CA VAL A 257 -9.20 19.28 -0.94
C VAL A 257 -9.21 19.50 -2.45
N ALA A 258 -9.21 18.43 -3.23
CA ALA A 258 -9.28 18.50 -4.69
C ALA A 258 -10.64 18.95 -5.23
N GLU A 259 -11.70 18.87 -4.42
CA GLU A 259 -13.06 19.33 -4.74
C GLU A 259 -13.26 20.84 -4.49
N LYS A 260 -12.33 21.54 -3.89
CA LYS A 260 -12.35 22.98 -3.61
C LYS A 260 -11.64 23.79 -4.69
#